data_4220f85448e78165ce001a0c4897c1e9
#
_entry.id   4220f85448e78165ce001a0c4897c1e9
#
_cell.length_a   1.000
_cell.length_b   1.000
_cell.length_c   1.000
_cell.angle_alpha   90.00
_cell.angle_beta   90.00
_cell.angle_gamma   90.00
#
_symmetry.space_group_name_H-M   'P 1'
#
loop_
_entity.id
_entity.type
_entity.pdbx_description
1 polymer ?
#
loop_
_entity_poly.entity_id
_entity_poly.type
_entity_poly.pdbx_seq_one_letter_code
_entity_poly.pdbx_strand_id
1 'polypeptide(L)'
;MIYPDWPPLPFSEWEATRDTVHMWAQIVGKTRMALTPLENHWWNVPLYVTPRGLGTSSIPYAGKSFDAEFDFLGHKLAIRTSDGQDRGIHLYARSVADFYAEYVAGLRSLGIEVNLHRTPVEFDDPTPFDEDRHHASYDRDYLERFRRILIQSDRLLKEFRSRFIGKSSPVHFFWGSFDLAVTRFSGRRAPERKDADPVTREAYSHEVISCGFWPGDRRFKNAAFYAYAAPSPAGFDAEPASPSAAYWDSQLGEFVLKYEDVRAASSSPDQCVLDFCQSTYEAGAKLANWDRASLERGADNPAAHAVTRSAQRPPDR
;
A
#
# COMPACT_ATOMS: atom_id res chain seq x y z
N MET A 1 11.47 -19.03 -15.90
CA MET A 1 12.23 -17.79 -16.11
C MET A 1 12.42 -17.09 -14.75
N ILE A 2 13.59 -16.54 -14.47
CA ILE A 2 13.80 -15.73 -13.27
C ILE A 2 13.52 -14.29 -13.68
N TYR A 3 12.51 -13.67 -13.09
CA TYR A 3 12.21 -12.25 -13.27
C TYR A 3 12.96 -11.45 -12.18
N PRO A 4 14.06 -10.78 -12.50
CA PRO A 4 14.90 -10.14 -11.49
C PRO A 4 14.20 -9.06 -10.68
N ASP A 5 13.14 -8.48 -11.23
CA ASP A 5 12.34 -7.44 -10.57
C ASP A 5 11.27 -7.99 -9.60
N TRP A 6 11.09 -9.32 -9.57
CA TRP A 6 10.18 -10.04 -8.68
C TRP A 6 10.95 -11.00 -7.76
N PRO A 7 11.72 -10.50 -6.78
CA PRO A 7 12.54 -11.33 -5.89
C PRO A 7 11.67 -12.15 -4.93
N PRO A 8 12.18 -13.28 -4.40
CA PRO A 8 11.45 -14.05 -3.39
C PRO A 8 11.29 -13.25 -2.10
N LEU A 9 10.11 -13.40 -1.45
CA LEU A 9 9.80 -12.77 -0.17
C LEU A 9 9.10 -13.77 0.76
N PRO A 10 9.78 -14.86 1.16
CA PRO A 10 9.19 -15.86 2.05
C PRO A 10 8.95 -15.24 3.45
N PHE A 11 7.70 -15.29 3.92
CA PHE A 11 7.28 -14.60 5.13
C PHE A 11 8.12 -14.99 6.36
N SER A 12 8.39 -16.28 6.56
CA SER A 12 9.15 -16.79 7.70
C SER A 12 10.58 -16.25 7.82
N GLU A 13 11.15 -15.78 6.73
CA GLU A 13 12.54 -15.31 6.71
C GLU A 13 12.67 -13.80 7.00
N TRP A 14 11.59 -13.04 6.89
CA TRP A 14 11.63 -11.61 7.09
C TRP A 14 10.55 -11.07 8.05
N GLU A 15 9.71 -11.93 8.63
CA GLU A 15 8.66 -11.57 9.57
C GLU A 15 9.14 -10.59 10.63
N ALA A 16 10.26 -10.88 11.30
CA ALA A 16 10.79 -10.03 12.35
C ALA A 16 11.21 -8.63 11.83
N THR A 17 11.78 -8.55 10.63
CA THR A 17 12.12 -7.27 9.97
C THR A 17 10.85 -6.56 9.51
N ARG A 18 9.91 -7.28 8.92
CA ARG A 18 8.62 -6.75 8.49
C ARG A 18 7.88 -6.11 9.66
N ASP A 19 7.80 -6.78 10.80
CA ASP A 19 7.10 -6.29 11.99
C ASP A 19 7.75 -5.01 12.53
N THR A 20 9.08 -4.98 12.64
CA THR A 20 9.82 -3.79 13.05
C THR A 20 9.57 -2.59 12.13
N VAL A 21 9.70 -2.80 10.82
CA VAL A 21 9.50 -1.73 9.83
C VAL A 21 8.05 -1.31 9.73
N HIS A 22 7.10 -2.21 9.95
CA HIS A 22 5.69 -1.89 10.08
C HIS A 22 5.45 -0.90 11.23
N MET A 23 6.03 -1.14 12.41
CA MET A 23 5.93 -0.20 13.54
C MET A 23 6.55 1.16 13.19
N TRP A 24 7.72 1.19 12.55
CA TRP A 24 8.33 2.45 12.09
C TRP A 24 7.45 3.19 11.08
N ALA A 25 6.84 2.47 10.15
CA ALA A 25 5.92 3.05 9.17
C ALA A 25 4.67 3.64 9.85
N GLN A 26 4.14 2.97 10.89
CA GLN A 26 3.05 3.50 11.70
C GLN A 26 3.42 4.80 12.42
N ILE A 27 4.62 4.89 13.01
CA ILE A 27 5.10 6.10 13.68
C ILE A 27 5.13 7.28 12.71
N VAL A 28 5.72 7.09 11.53
CA VAL A 28 5.81 8.14 10.50
C VAL A 28 4.43 8.46 9.90
N GLY A 29 3.62 7.45 9.63
CA GLY A 29 2.26 7.61 9.09
C GLY A 29 1.34 8.37 10.06
N LYS A 30 1.43 8.09 11.36
CA LYS A 30 0.68 8.83 12.39
C LYS A 30 1.10 10.29 12.49
N THR A 31 2.35 10.64 12.17
CA THR A 31 2.76 12.05 12.05
C THR A 31 2.00 12.74 10.94
N ARG A 32 1.89 12.11 9.76
CA ARG A 32 1.11 12.62 8.65
C ARG A 32 -0.36 12.75 9.04
N MET A 33 -0.96 11.71 9.62
CA MET A 33 -2.34 11.73 10.10
C MET A 33 -2.64 12.87 11.09
N ALA A 34 -1.70 13.17 11.99
CA ALA A 34 -1.87 14.21 13.01
C ALA A 34 -1.76 15.64 12.47
N LEU A 35 -1.01 15.85 11.38
CA LEU A 35 -0.64 17.20 10.91
C LEU A 35 -1.28 17.61 9.57
N THR A 36 -1.83 16.65 8.80
CA THR A 36 -2.49 16.97 7.53
C THR A 36 -3.98 17.22 7.70
N PRO A 37 -4.56 18.16 6.95
CA PRO A 37 -6.01 18.31 6.89
C PRO A 37 -6.69 17.02 6.47
N LEU A 38 -7.89 16.75 6.99
CA LEU A 38 -8.67 15.59 6.63
C LEU A 38 -9.07 15.66 5.15
N GLU A 39 -8.76 14.61 4.41
CA GLU A 39 -9.24 14.38 3.06
C GLU A 39 -10.29 13.27 3.06
N ASN A 40 -11.21 13.31 2.09
CA ASN A 40 -12.24 12.30 1.97
C ASN A 40 -11.66 10.88 1.92
N HIS A 41 -12.32 9.94 2.56
CA HIS A 41 -11.89 8.54 2.74
C HIS A 41 -10.56 8.40 3.50
N TRP A 42 -10.16 9.41 4.28
CA TRP A 42 -8.89 9.46 5.01
C TRP A 42 -7.65 9.37 4.10
N TRP A 43 -7.74 9.91 2.86
CA TRP A 43 -6.61 9.89 1.93
C TRP A 43 -5.46 10.83 2.33
N ASN A 44 -5.62 11.56 3.40
CA ASN A 44 -4.54 12.33 4.02
C ASN A 44 -3.54 11.48 4.83
N VAL A 45 -3.83 10.18 5.10
CA VAL A 45 -2.98 9.37 6.00
C VAL A 45 -1.95 8.45 5.30
N PRO A 46 -2.19 7.87 4.09
CA PRO A 46 -1.30 6.88 3.51
C PRO A 46 0.10 7.40 3.20
N LEU A 47 1.04 6.47 3.11
CA LEU A 47 2.34 6.70 2.49
C LEU A 47 2.27 6.41 0.99
N TYR A 48 3.34 6.74 0.26
CA TYR A 48 3.45 6.54 -1.19
C TYR A 48 4.75 5.85 -1.54
N VAL A 49 4.72 4.97 -2.54
CA VAL A 49 5.93 4.36 -3.08
C VAL A 49 6.75 5.44 -3.80
N THR A 50 8.03 5.49 -3.46
CA THR A 50 9.04 6.33 -4.11
C THR A 50 10.08 5.45 -4.81
N PRO A 51 10.94 5.98 -5.68
CA PRO A 51 12.05 5.20 -6.24
C PRO A 51 12.99 4.60 -5.19
N ARG A 52 13.00 5.16 -3.98
CA ARG A 52 13.89 4.74 -2.90
C ARG A 52 13.20 3.95 -1.79
N GLY A 53 11.87 3.98 -1.70
CA GLY A 53 11.10 3.25 -0.68
C GLY A 53 9.71 3.82 -0.45
N LEU A 54 9.43 4.40 0.72
CA LEU A 54 8.12 4.91 1.10
C LEU A 54 8.21 6.35 1.64
N GLY A 55 7.39 7.25 1.13
CA GLY A 55 7.38 8.65 1.54
C GLY A 55 6.00 9.16 1.97
N THR A 56 5.99 10.19 2.82
CA THR A 56 4.76 10.84 3.30
C THR A 56 4.13 11.78 2.29
N SER A 57 4.85 12.20 1.24
CA SER A 57 4.59 13.48 0.56
C SER A 57 4.65 14.68 1.51
N SER A 58 4.29 15.89 1.04
CA SER A 58 4.40 17.11 1.83
C SER A 58 3.38 17.14 2.98
N ILE A 59 3.85 17.45 4.18
CA ILE A 59 3.07 17.64 5.42
C ILE A 59 3.15 19.13 5.80
N PRO A 60 2.03 19.86 5.93
CA PRO A 60 2.05 21.27 6.33
C PRO A 60 2.37 21.41 7.82
N TYR A 61 3.17 22.43 8.18
CA TYR A 61 3.47 22.73 9.58
C TYR A 61 3.89 24.20 9.78
N ALA A 62 3.12 24.96 10.56
CA ALA A 62 3.48 26.30 11.04
C ALA A 62 4.08 27.24 9.96
N GLY A 63 3.42 27.35 8.78
CA GLY A 63 3.84 28.23 7.68
C GLY A 63 4.92 27.63 6.77
N LYS A 64 5.40 26.42 7.05
CA LYS A 64 6.30 25.62 6.20
C LYS A 64 5.71 24.25 5.93
N SER A 65 6.39 23.43 5.18
CA SER A 65 6.07 22.02 5.01
C SER A 65 7.32 21.17 5.19
N PHE A 66 7.12 19.87 5.42
CA PHE A 66 8.19 18.88 5.45
C PHE A 66 7.70 17.57 4.86
N ASP A 67 8.61 16.69 4.52
CA ASP A 67 8.34 15.31 4.16
C ASP A 67 9.26 14.35 4.93
N ALA A 68 8.85 13.10 5.03
CA ALA A 68 9.68 12.03 5.56
C ALA A 68 9.68 10.86 4.57
N GLU A 69 10.86 10.33 4.25
CA GLU A 69 11.04 9.26 3.28
C GLU A 69 11.91 8.15 3.87
N PHE A 70 11.37 6.94 3.94
CA PHE A 70 12.14 5.72 4.15
C PHE A 70 12.95 5.41 2.89
N ASP A 71 14.21 5.73 2.91
CA ASP A 71 15.18 5.39 1.86
C ASP A 71 15.75 4.00 2.15
N PHE A 72 15.17 2.96 1.58
CA PHE A 72 15.63 1.58 1.76
C PHE A 72 16.91 1.25 1.00
N LEU A 73 17.31 2.08 0.02
CA LEU A 73 18.62 1.96 -0.63
C LEU A 73 19.76 2.57 0.21
N GLY A 74 19.50 3.73 0.80
CA GLY A 74 20.43 4.42 1.67
C GLY A 74 20.33 4.00 3.14
N HIS A 75 19.40 3.13 3.47
CA HIS A 75 19.10 2.67 4.84
C HIS A 75 18.98 3.82 5.84
N LYS A 76 18.12 4.79 5.51
CA LYS A 76 17.81 5.94 6.37
C LYS A 76 16.37 6.41 6.20
N LEU A 77 15.81 6.97 7.25
CA LEU A 77 14.67 7.86 7.14
C LEU A 77 15.19 9.28 6.93
N ALA A 78 14.86 9.90 5.81
CA ALA A 78 15.22 11.27 5.49
C ALA A 78 14.02 12.18 5.78
N ILE A 79 14.20 13.21 6.62
CA ILE A 79 13.20 14.24 6.90
C ILE A 79 13.73 15.54 6.29
N ARG A 80 12.93 16.20 5.45
CA ARG A 80 13.33 17.42 4.71
C ARG A 80 12.27 18.48 4.89
N THR A 81 12.68 19.72 5.14
CA THR A 81 11.78 20.87 5.32
C THR A 81 11.85 21.82 4.14
N SER A 82 10.77 22.56 3.88
CA SER A 82 10.69 23.53 2.79
C SER A 82 11.59 24.76 2.98
N ASP A 83 12.12 24.98 4.19
CA ASP A 83 13.12 26.01 4.51
C ASP A 83 14.56 25.52 4.39
N GLY A 84 14.78 24.32 3.81
CA GLY A 84 16.08 23.79 3.44
C GLY A 84 16.82 23.04 4.55
N GLN A 85 16.17 22.74 5.67
CA GLN A 85 16.75 21.91 6.71
C GLN A 85 16.49 20.43 6.40
N ASP A 86 17.39 19.55 6.83
CA ASP A 86 17.22 18.10 6.72
C ASP A 86 17.73 17.36 7.96
N ARG A 87 17.17 16.17 8.16
CA ARG A 87 17.60 15.23 9.19
C ARG A 87 17.55 13.80 8.66
N GLY A 88 18.66 13.09 8.75
CA GLY A 88 18.76 11.66 8.47
C GLY A 88 18.73 10.84 9.76
N ILE A 89 17.95 9.76 9.80
CA ILE A 89 17.91 8.78 10.86
C ILE A 89 18.29 7.43 10.24
N HIS A 90 19.39 6.83 10.69
CA HIS A 90 19.84 5.55 10.13
C HIS A 90 18.89 4.41 10.47
N LEU A 91 18.62 3.55 9.48
CA LEU A 91 17.83 2.34 9.65
C LEU A 91 18.78 1.15 9.81
N TYR A 92 18.71 0.52 10.96
CA TYR A 92 19.49 -0.66 11.34
C TYR A 92 18.75 -1.45 12.43
N ALA A 93 19.21 -2.63 12.76
CA ALA A 93 18.60 -3.45 13.81
C ALA A 93 18.63 -2.72 15.16
N ARG A 94 17.47 -2.23 15.61
CA ARG A 94 17.24 -1.53 16.87
C ARG A 94 15.76 -1.55 17.23
N SER A 95 15.45 -1.34 18.51
CA SER A 95 14.08 -1.38 19.00
C SER A 95 13.21 -0.27 18.40
N VAL A 96 11.91 -0.54 18.33
CA VAL A 96 10.91 0.46 17.96
C VAL A 96 10.96 1.66 18.91
N ALA A 97 11.18 1.43 20.21
CA ALA A 97 11.29 2.50 21.20
C ALA A 97 12.49 3.42 20.92
N ASP A 98 13.65 2.88 20.52
CA ASP A 98 14.83 3.68 20.21
C ASP A 98 14.62 4.47 18.90
N PHE A 99 13.97 3.86 17.91
CA PHE A 99 13.58 4.56 16.68
C PHE A 99 12.60 5.70 16.97
N TYR A 100 11.56 5.43 17.77
CA TYR A 100 10.57 6.43 18.16
C TYR A 100 11.20 7.64 18.84
N ALA A 101 12.09 7.39 19.82
CA ALA A 101 12.78 8.45 20.53
C ALA A 101 13.64 9.31 19.60
N GLU A 102 14.44 8.69 18.70
CA GLU A 102 15.27 9.43 17.74
C GLU A 102 14.41 10.18 16.71
N TYR A 103 13.31 9.59 16.25
CA TYR A 103 12.38 10.24 15.31
C TYR A 103 11.76 11.48 15.91
N VAL A 104 11.22 11.41 17.12
CA VAL A 104 10.62 12.57 17.80
C VAL A 104 11.68 13.65 18.09
N ALA A 105 12.89 13.26 18.52
CA ALA A 105 13.99 14.21 18.70
C ALA A 105 14.42 14.86 17.36
N GLY A 106 14.43 14.07 16.27
CA GLY A 106 14.71 14.56 14.93
C GLY A 106 13.69 15.60 14.46
N LEU A 107 12.39 15.36 14.64
CA LEU A 107 11.34 16.33 14.35
C LEU A 107 11.50 17.62 15.16
N ARG A 108 11.75 17.50 16.48
CA ARG A 108 11.97 18.64 17.37
C ARG A 108 13.18 19.47 16.94
N SER A 109 14.27 18.86 16.49
CA SER A 109 15.47 19.56 16.01
C SER A 109 15.20 20.41 14.77
N LEU A 110 14.14 20.09 14.01
CA LEU A 110 13.65 20.84 12.84
C LEU A 110 12.51 21.83 13.22
N GLY A 111 12.25 22.01 14.52
CA GLY A 111 11.18 22.87 15.01
C GLY A 111 9.78 22.31 14.78
N ILE A 112 9.64 20.99 14.63
CA ILE A 112 8.37 20.29 14.42
C ILE A 112 7.98 19.58 15.72
N GLU A 113 6.88 19.98 16.31
CA GLU A 113 6.31 19.33 17.49
C GLU A 113 5.02 18.59 17.10
N VAL A 114 4.91 17.33 17.46
CA VAL A 114 3.74 16.52 17.22
C VAL A 114 3.47 15.61 18.41
N ASN A 115 2.20 15.49 18.78
CA ASN A 115 1.77 14.53 19.77
C ASN A 115 1.18 13.31 19.06
N LEU A 116 1.89 12.19 19.07
CA LEU A 116 1.50 10.96 18.39
C LEU A 116 0.74 10.03 19.33
N HIS A 117 -0.34 9.44 18.81
CA HIS A 117 -0.96 8.30 19.49
C HIS A 117 0.01 7.11 19.42
N ARG A 118 0.54 6.68 20.56
CA ARG A 118 1.67 5.76 20.66
C ARG A 118 1.33 4.28 20.45
N THR A 119 0.05 3.89 20.58
CA THR A 119 -0.37 2.51 20.41
C THR A 119 -0.47 2.17 18.92
N PRO A 120 0.11 1.04 18.45
CA PRO A 120 -0.08 0.57 17.09
C PRO A 120 -1.56 0.28 16.78
N VAL A 121 -1.92 0.29 15.50
CA VAL A 121 -3.24 -0.10 15.00
C VAL A 121 -3.10 -1.28 14.03
N GLU A 122 -4.12 -2.09 13.89
CA GLU A 122 -4.12 -3.25 12.98
C GLU A 122 -2.89 -4.18 13.16
N PHE A 123 -2.44 -4.32 14.40
CA PHE A 123 -1.30 -5.14 14.77
C PHE A 123 -1.61 -5.85 16.10
N ASP A 124 -1.24 -7.13 16.21
CA ASP A 124 -1.64 -7.97 17.33
C ASP A 124 -1.01 -7.56 18.68
N ASP A 125 0.21 -7.01 18.65
CA ASP A 125 0.89 -6.51 19.84
C ASP A 125 0.57 -5.02 20.06
N PRO A 126 -0.20 -4.67 21.11
CA PRO A 126 -0.59 -3.29 21.40
C PRO A 126 0.46 -2.49 22.17
N THR A 127 1.68 -3.02 22.34
CA THR A 127 2.76 -2.34 23.09
C THR A 127 3.00 -0.94 22.52
N PRO A 128 2.96 0.13 23.33
CA PRO A 128 3.23 1.48 22.88
C PRO A 128 4.62 1.61 22.24
N PHE A 129 4.74 2.41 21.19
CA PHE A 129 6.00 2.56 20.45
C PHE A 129 7.20 2.94 21.30
N ASP A 130 7.03 3.76 22.31
CA ASP A 130 8.09 4.20 23.23
C ASP A 130 8.47 3.14 24.27
N GLU A 131 7.72 2.05 24.38
CA GLU A 131 7.95 0.93 25.28
C GLU A 131 8.38 -0.33 24.53
N ASP A 132 8.15 -0.41 23.21
CA ASP A 132 8.43 -1.60 22.41
C ASP A 132 9.93 -1.81 22.21
N ARG A 133 10.48 -2.72 23.01
CA ARG A 133 11.86 -3.23 22.95
C ARG A 133 11.96 -4.59 22.25
N HIS A 134 10.82 -5.16 21.87
CA HIS A 134 10.73 -6.49 21.30
C HIS A 134 11.00 -6.49 19.80
N HIS A 135 10.34 -5.60 19.06
CA HIS A 135 10.53 -5.48 17.62
C HIS A 135 11.81 -4.67 17.34
N ALA A 136 12.88 -5.38 16.92
CA ALA A 136 14.21 -4.80 16.78
C ALA A 136 15.02 -5.32 15.60
N SER A 137 14.41 -6.11 14.71
CA SER A 137 15.09 -6.73 13.57
C SER A 137 15.15 -5.80 12.36
N TYR A 138 16.23 -5.89 11.58
CA TYR A 138 16.37 -5.16 10.33
C TYR A 138 17.30 -5.91 9.38
N ASP A 139 16.73 -6.52 8.37
CA ASP A 139 17.47 -7.18 7.29
C ASP A 139 17.43 -6.32 6.03
N ARG A 140 18.61 -5.89 5.58
CA ARG A 140 18.75 -4.99 4.42
C ARG A 140 18.35 -5.65 3.10
N ASP A 141 18.66 -6.93 2.93
CA ASP A 141 18.39 -7.64 1.69
C ASP A 141 16.88 -7.86 1.52
N TYR A 142 16.16 -8.18 2.61
CA TYR A 142 14.70 -8.30 2.57
C TYR A 142 14.00 -6.96 2.36
N LEU A 143 14.52 -5.87 2.92
CA LEU A 143 14.00 -4.52 2.65
C LEU A 143 14.20 -4.11 1.19
N GLU A 144 15.35 -4.44 0.59
CA GLU A 144 15.60 -4.18 -0.83
C GLU A 144 14.67 -5.02 -1.73
N ARG A 145 14.43 -6.28 -1.39
CA ARG A 145 13.44 -7.13 -2.09
C ARG A 145 12.05 -6.54 -1.97
N PHE A 146 11.61 -6.16 -0.78
CA PHE A 146 10.32 -5.53 -0.54
C PHE A 146 10.16 -4.23 -1.33
N ARG A 147 11.17 -3.35 -1.33
CA ARG A 147 11.18 -2.12 -2.14
C ARG A 147 10.97 -2.42 -3.63
N ARG A 148 11.66 -3.41 -4.18
CA ARG A 148 11.51 -3.78 -5.59
C ARG A 148 10.11 -4.28 -5.90
N ILE A 149 9.55 -5.10 -5.03
CA ILE A 149 8.17 -5.58 -5.16
C ILE A 149 7.18 -4.43 -5.09
N LEU A 150 7.35 -3.50 -4.15
CA LEU A 150 6.49 -2.31 -4.05
C LEU A 150 6.53 -1.47 -5.32
N ILE A 151 7.70 -1.25 -5.93
CA ILE A 151 7.84 -0.50 -7.18
C ILE A 151 7.09 -1.18 -8.32
N GLN A 152 7.21 -2.52 -8.47
CA GLN A 152 6.49 -3.23 -9.52
C GLN A 152 4.98 -3.25 -9.26
N SER A 153 4.57 -3.48 -8.02
CA SER A 153 3.15 -3.46 -7.62
C SER A 153 2.53 -2.08 -7.86
N ASP A 154 3.21 -1.00 -7.44
CA ASP A 154 2.76 0.39 -7.66
C ASP A 154 2.58 0.70 -9.16
N ARG A 155 3.54 0.29 -9.99
CA ARG A 155 3.48 0.46 -11.45
C ARG A 155 2.26 -0.23 -12.04
N LEU A 156 2.01 -1.49 -11.68
CA LEU A 156 0.89 -2.28 -12.21
C LEU A 156 -0.47 -1.79 -11.68
N LEU A 157 -0.54 -1.42 -10.40
CA LEU A 157 -1.75 -0.83 -9.83
C LEU A 157 -2.07 0.53 -10.47
N LYS A 158 -1.06 1.34 -10.83
CA LYS A 158 -1.24 2.56 -11.62
C LYS A 158 -1.73 2.27 -13.04
N GLU A 159 -1.23 1.22 -13.68
CA GLU A 159 -1.72 0.77 -14.98
C GLU A 159 -3.18 0.30 -14.90
N PHE A 160 -3.50 -0.55 -13.92
CA PHE A 160 -4.88 -0.95 -13.67
C PHE A 160 -5.77 0.28 -13.41
N ARG A 161 -5.33 1.22 -12.57
CA ARG A 161 -6.04 2.46 -12.27
C ARG A 161 -6.31 3.29 -13.53
N SER A 162 -5.36 3.36 -14.47
CA SER A 162 -5.46 4.21 -15.67
C SER A 162 -6.59 3.81 -16.62
N ARG A 163 -7.09 2.58 -16.51
CA ARG A 163 -8.23 2.07 -17.31
C ARG A 163 -9.59 2.57 -16.82
N PHE A 164 -9.62 3.35 -15.74
CA PHE A 164 -10.83 3.81 -15.06
C PHE A 164 -10.89 5.34 -15.06
N ILE A 165 -12.06 5.93 -15.42
CA ILE A 165 -12.28 7.38 -15.44
C ILE A 165 -13.20 7.87 -14.33
N GLY A 166 -13.90 6.95 -13.66
CA GLY A 166 -14.64 7.23 -12.45
C GLY A 166 -13.72 7.64 -11.29
N LYS A 167 -14.29 7.95 -10.15
CA LYS A 167 -13.52 8.23 -8.93
C LYS A 167 -12.67 7.01 -8.56
N SER A 168 -11.37 7.22 -8.43
CA SER A 168 -10.44 6.20 -7.92
C SER A 168 -9.40 6.81 -7.00
N SER A 169 -8.91 6.05 -6.02
CA SER A 169 -7.81 6.51 -5.19
C SER A 169 -6.52 6.63 -6.01
N PRO A 170 -5.54 7.45 -5.57
CA PRO A 170 -4.14 7.16 -5.85
C PRO A 170 -3.77 5.72 -5.41
N VAL A 171 -2.60 5.23 -5.84
CA VAL A 171 -2.05 4.02 -5.24
C VAL A 171 -1.48 4.40 -3.88
N HIS A 172 -2.07 3.88 -2.82
CA HIS A 172 -1.77 4.21 -1.42
C HIS A 172 -1.05 3.06 -0.74
N PHE A 173 -0.06 3.38 0.09
CA PHE A 173 0.49 2.44 1.05
C PHE A 173 -0.14 2.73 2.42
N PHE A 174 -1.05 1.87 2.86
CA PHE A 174 -1.72 1.98 4.15
C PHE A 174 -0.83 1.38 5.24
N TRP A 175 -0.24 2.24 6.05
CA TRP A 175 0.71 1.86 7.10
C TRP A 175 0.05 1.09 8.26
N GLY A 176 -1.28 1.14 8.43
CA GLY A 176 -2.02 0.36 9.42
C GLY A 176 -2.01 -1.13 9.10
N SER A 177 -2.46 -1.50 7.91
CA SER A 177 -2.47 -2.87 7.38
C SER A 177 -1.16 -3.29 6.71
N PHE A 178 -0.28 -2.33 6.46
CA PHE A 178 1.03 -2.52 5.81
C PHE A 178 0.92 -3.06 4.38
N ASP A 179 -0.02 -2.54 3.63
CA ASP A 179 -0.36 -2.96 2.27
C ASP A 179 -0.36 -1.79 1.27
N LEU A 180 -0.26 -2.12 0.00
CA LEU A 180 -0.38 -1.19 -1.11
C LEU A 180 -1.69 -1.43 -1.83
N ALA A 181 -2.52 -0.40 -2.03
CA ALA A 181 -3.85 -0.55 -2.60
C ALA A 181 -4.23 0.55 -3.58
N VAL A 182 -5.10 0.20 -4.51
CA VAL A 182 -5.87 1.13 -5.34
C VAL A 182 -7.35 0.76 -5.30
N THR A 183 -8.20 1.78 -5.12
CA THR A 183 -9.64 1.61 -4.95
C THR A 183 -10.40 2.35 -6.03
N ARG A 184 -11.34 1.66 -6.70
CA ARG A 184 -12.31 2.22 -7.64
C ARG A 184 -13.65 2.39 -6.95
N PHE A 185 -14.43 3.39 -7.35
CA PHE A 185 -15.72 3.73 -6.77
C PHE A 185 -16.82 3.70 -7.82
N SER A 186 -18.00 3.18 -7.46
CA SER A 186 -19.18 3.26 -8.33
C SER A 186 -19.77 4.67 -8.42
N GLY A 187 -19.44 5.55 -7.47
CA GLY A 187 -20.11 6.83 -7.26
C GLY A 187 -21.32 6.76 -6.36
N ARG A 188 -21.83 5.59 -6.02
CA ARG A 188 -23.00 5.41 -5.12
C ARG A 188 -22.55 5.32 -3.67
N ARG A 189 -23.42 5.79 -2.75
CA ARG A 189 -23.21 5.59 -1.32
C ARG A 189 -23.40 4.13 -0.95
N ALA A 190 -22.54 3.64 -0.06
CA ALA A 190 -22.69 2.34 0.59
C ALA A 190 -23.64 2.44 1.81
N PRO A 191 -24.24 1.34 2.26
CA PRO A 191 -24.93 1.29 3.54
C PRO A 191 -24.01 1.73 4.69
N GLU A 192 -24.56 2.52 5.61
CA GLU A 192 -23.79 3.05 6.74
C GLU A 192 -23.34 1.93 7.69
N ARG A 193 -22.05 1.91 8.03
CA ARG A 193 -21.45 1.01 9.03
C ARG A 193 -21.50 1.66 10.41
N LYS A 194 -22.68 1.64 11.08
CA LYS A 194 -22.94 2.39 12.32
C LYS A 194 -21.99 2.03 13.47
N ASP A 195 -21.57 0.76 13.55
CA ASP A 195 -20.72 0.24 14.62
C ASP A 195 -19.22 0.34 14.31
N ALA A 196 -18.84 0.86 13.14
CA ALA A 196 -17.44 1.04 12.76
C ALA A 196 -16.87 2.33 13.37
N ASP A 197 -15.54 2.32 13.57
CA ASP A 197 -14.79 3.51 13.94
C ASP A 197 -14.91 4.63 12.87
N PRO A 198 -14.60 5.89 13.20
CA PRO A 198 -14.78 7.01 12.27
C PRO A 198 -13.98 6.86 10.95
N VAL A 199 -12.78 6.26 10.99
CA VAL A 199 -11.93 6.05 9.80
C VAL A 199 -12.62 5.04 8.87
N THR A 200 -12.97 3.88 9.37
CA THR A 200 -13.65 2.82 8.63
C THR A 200 -14.99 3.31 8.07
N ARG A 201 -15.77 4.05 8.87
CA ARG A 201 -17.06 4.58 8.44
C ARG A 201 -16.95 5.49 7.22
N GLU A 202 -15.98 6.39 7.20
CA GLU A 202 -15.78 7.30 6.07
C GLU A 202 -15.08 6.61 4.90
N ALA A 203 -14.07 5.78 5.14
CA ALA A 203 -13.36 5.03 4.11
C ALA A 203 -14.32 4.21 3.24
N TYR A 204 -15.33 3.59 3.86
CA TYR A 204 -16.35 2.78 3.21
C TYR A 204 -17.71 3.48 3.07
N SER A 205 -17.76 4.80 3.05
CA SER A 205 -19.00 5.57 2.87
C SER A 205 -19.63 5.44 1.48
N HIS A 206 -18.87 4.94 0.51
CA HIS A 206 -19.31 4.68 -0.87
C HIS A 206 -18.95 3.25 -1.26
N GLU A 207 -19.64 2.73 -2.28
CA GLU A 207 -19.33 1.41 -2.84
C GLU A 207 -17.95 1.43 -3.49
N VAL A 208 -17.14 0.42 -3.16
CA VAL A 208 -15.77 0.30 -3.61
C VAL A 208 -15.44 -1.11 -4.12
N ILE A 209 -14.49 -1.19 -5.05
CA ILE A 209 -13.73 -2.39 -5.37
C ILE A 209 -12.27 -2.01 -5.26
N SER A 210 -11.55 -2.71 -4.39
CA SER A 210 -10.13 -2.47 -4.09
C SER A 210 -9.28 -3.64 -4.53
N CYS A 211 -8.08 -3.33 -5.01
CA CYS A 211 -7.07 -4.31 -5.39
C CYS A 211 -5.73 -3.84 -4.83
N GLY A 212 -4.92 -4.77 -4.31
CA GLY A 212 -3.68 -4.39 -3.65
C GLY A 212 -2.64 -5.49 -3.57
N PHE A 213 -1.47 -5.13 -3.01
CA PHE A 213 -0.40 -6.03 -2.63
C PHE A 213 -0.18 -5.97 -1.12
N TRP A 214 -0.13 -7.11 -0.50
CA TRP A 214 0.10 -7.30 0.93
C TRP A 214 1.26 -8.27 1.17
N PRO A 215 2.26 -7.92 2.00
CA PRO A 215 3.41 -8.79 2.25
C PRO A 215 3.11 -9.96 3.21
N GLY A 216 1.85 -10.12 3.62
CA GLY A 216 1.42 -11.12 4.59
C GLY A 216 1.55 -10.64 6.04
N ASP A 217 0.93 -11.40 6.93
CA ASP A 217 1.06 -11.27 8.40
C ASP A 217 0.97 -12.64 9.06
N ARG A 218 0.80 -12.67 10.40
CA ARG A 218 0.70 -13.92 11.17
C ARG A 218 -0.57 -14.72 10.86
N ARG A 219 -1.63 -14.08 10.36
CA ARG A 219 -2.89 -14.73 9.98
C ARG A 219 -2.78 -15.38 8.60
N PHE A 220 -2.03 -14.72 7.68
CA PHE A 220 -1.80 -15.20 6.33
C PHE A 220 -0.30 -15.06 5.99
N LYS A 221 0.45 -16.14 6.22
CA LYS A 221 1.93 -16.17 6.14
C LYS A 221 2.46 -16.23 4.72
N ASN A 222 1.86 -15.48 3.80
CA ASN A 222 2.30 -15.36 2.41
C ASN A 222 2.15 -13.91 1.94
N ALA A 223 3.11 -13.44 1.18
CA ALA A 223 2.88 -12.25 0.38
C ALA A 223 1.84 -12.57 -0.71
N ALA A 224 0.93 -11.64 -1.00
CA ALA A 224 -0.15 -11.86 -1.96
C ALA A 224 -0.66 -10.55 -2.58
N PHE A 225 -1.23 -10.66 -3.77
CA PHE A 225 -2.21 -9.72 -4.26
C PHE A 225 -3.58 -10.11 -3.74
N TYR A 226 -4.41 -9.11 -3.43
CA TYR A 226 -5.76 -9.30 -2.92
C TYR A 226 -6.75 -8.39 -3.66
N ALA A 227 -8.03 -8.76 -3.64
CA ALA A 227 -9.10 -7.92 -4.17
C ALA A 227 -10.41 -8.19 -3.42
N TYR A 228 -11.13 -7.12 -3.10
CA TYR A 228 -12.44 -7.18 -2.45
C TYR A 228 -13.40 -6.12 -2.98
N ALA A 229 -14.69 -6.34 -2.74
CA ALA A 229 -15.75 -5.35 -2.94
C ALA A 229 -16.43 -5.00 -1.60
N ALA A 230 -16.76 -3.74 -1.40
CA ALA A 230 -17.49 -3.32 -0.21
C ALA A 230 -18.61 -2.31 -0.56
N PRO A 231 -19.90 -2.69 -0.30
CA PRO A 231 -20.33 -3.99 0.21
C PRO A 231 -20.05 -5.11 -0.80
N SER A 232 -19.73 -6.30 -0.31
CA SER A 232 -19.55 -7.47 -1.17
C SER A 232 -20.90 -7.87 -1.79
N PRO A 233 -21.02 -7.89 -3.12
CA PRO A 233 -22.28 -8.31 -3.76
C PRO A 233 -22.50 -9.82 -3.61
N ALA A 234 -23.74 -10.25 -3.56
CA ALA A 234 -24.08 -11.66 -3.44
C ALA A 234 -23.48 -12.49 -4.61
N GLY A 235 -22.85 -13.60 -4.29
CA GLY A 235 -22.19 -14.48 -5.26
C GLY A 235 -20.81 -14.03 -5.73
N PHE A 236 -20.26 -12.97 -5.16
CA PHE A 236 -18.90 -12.51 -5.52
C PHE A 236 -17.84 -13.55 -5.21
N ASP A 237 -17.98 -14.26 -4.11
CA ASP A 237 -17.14 -15.37 -3.66
C ASP A 237 -17.12 -16.57 -4.60
N ALA A 238 -18.15 -16.72 -5.44
CA ALA A 238 -18.29 -17.81 -6.41
C ALA A 238 -17.90 -17.44 -7.86
N GLU A 239 -17.61 -16.15 -8.14
CA GLU A 239 -17.20 -15.73 -9.48
C GLU A 239 -15.77 -16.24 -9.79
N PRO A 240 -15.50 -16.64 -11.04
CA PRO A 240 -14.15 -17.03 -11.43
C PRO A 240 -13.22 -15.83 -11.46
N ALA A 241 -11.99 -16.04 -10.96
CA ALA A 241 -10.91 -15.06 -11.04
C ALA A 241 -9.77 -15.57 -11.95
N SER A 242 -9.04 -14.68 -12.57
CA SER A 242 -7.84 -14.96 -13.35
C SER A 242 -6.61 -14.42 -12.62
N PRO A 243 -5.45 -15.11 -12.75
CA PRO A 243 -5.24 -16.42 -13.37
C PRO A 243 -5.85 -17.56 -12.54
N SER A 244 -5.79 -18.80 -13.03
CA SER A 244 -6.37 -19.98 -12.35
C SER A 244 -5.80 -20.27 -10.95
N ALA A 245 -4.66 -19.66 -10.60
CA ALA A 245 -4.07 -19.71 -9.25
C ALA A 245 -4.80 -18.79 -8.26
N ALA A 246 -5.60 -17.83 -8.74
CA ALA A 246 -6.39 -16.96 -7.88
C ALA A 246 -7.58 -17.73 -7.27
N TYR A 247 -7.90 -17.44 -6.02
CA TYR A 247 -8.98 -18.11 -5.31
C TYR A 247 -9.64 -17.15 -4.31
N TRP A 248 -10.87 -17.48 -3.89
CA TRP A 248 -11.53 -16.81 -2.79
C TRP A 248 -11.05 -17.40 -1.45
N ASP A 249 -10.55 -16.54 -0.58
CA ASP A 249 -10.22 -16.92 0.79
C ASP A 249 -11.38 -16.54 1.72
N SER A 250 -12.07 -17.56 2.24
CA SER A 250 -13.26 -17.35 3.08
C SER A 250 -12.93 -16.80 4.48
N GLN A 251 -11.69 -16.93 4.96
CA GLN A 251 -11.27 -16.38 6.24
C GLN A 251 -10.96 -14.88 6.11
N LEU A 252 -10.37 -14.48 5.00
CA LEU A 252 -10.09 -13.08 4.70
C LEU A 252 -11.33 -12.36 4.13
N GLY A 253 -12.23 -13.10 3.46
CA GLY A 253 -13.37 -12.52 2.76
C GLY A 253 -12.98 -11.80 1.48
N GLU A 254 -11.91 -12.26 0.80
CA GLU A 254 -11.28 -11.60 -0.33
C GLU A 254 -10.80 -12.62 -1.37
N PHE A 255 -10.67 -12.18 -2.63
CA PHE A 255 -9.87 -12.90 -3.61
C PHE A 255 -8.39 -12.73 -3.32
N VAL A 256 -7.65 -13.82 -3.43
CA VAL A 256 -6.20 -13.89 -3.16
C VAL A 256 -5.47 -14.52 -4.34
N LEU A 257 -4.35 -13.91 -4.70
CA LEU A 257 -3.36 -14.48 -5.61
C LEU A 257 -2.00 -14.43 -4.90
N LYS A 258 -1.48 -15.59 -4.50
CA LYS A 258 -0.20 -15.64 -3.80
C LYS A 258 0.92 -15.08 -4.65
N TYR A 259 1.81 -14.33 -4.03
CA TYR A 259 2.95 -13.71 -4.70
C TYR A 259 3.87 -14.75 -5.36
N GLU A 260 4.05 -15.93 -4.76
CA GLU A 260 4.84 -17.01 -5.36
C GLU A 260 4.21 -17.54 -6.65
N ASP A 261 2.87 -17.58 -6.76
CA ASP A 261 2.19 -17.95 -8.00
C ASP A 261 2.40 -16.92 -9.09
N VAL A 262 2.44 -15.63 -8.74
CA VAL A 262 2.82 -14.54 -9.67
C VAL A 262 4.25 -14.74 -10.17
N ARG A 263 5.20 -15.03 -9.29
CA ARG A 263 6.60 -15.29 -9.65
C ARG A 263 6.78 -16.53 -10.52
N ALA A 264 5.96 -17.55 -10.29
CA ALA A 264 5.99 -18.81 -11.04
C ALA A 264 5.19 -18.76 -12.34
N ALA A 265 4.53 -17.65 -12.66
CA ALA A 265 3.68 -17.52 -13.83
C ALA A 265 4.43 -17.90 -15.12
N SER A 266 3.82 -18.75 -15.95
CA SER A 266 4.39 -19.18 -17.23
C SER A 266 4.40 -18.08 -18.31
N SER A 267 3.51 -17.10 -18.17
CA SER A 267 3.42 -15.91 -19.03
C SER A 267 4.35 -14.81 -18.48
N SER A 268 3.76 -13.75 -17.96
CA SER A 268 4.46 -12.61 -17.36
C SER A 268 3.87 -12.35 -15.99
N PRO A 269 4.68 -12.16 -14.93
CA PRO A 269 4.20 -11.69 -13.63
C PRO A 269 3.33 -10.44 -13.75
N ASP A 270 3.69 -9.52 -14.60
CA ASP A 270 2.95 -8.29 -14.86
C ASP A 270 1.53 -8.58 -15.35
N GLN A 271 1.42 -9.43 -16.38
CA GLN A 271 0.11 -9.81 -16.93
C GLN A 271 -0.71 -10.61 -15.93
N CYS A 272 -0.07 -11.49 -15.17
CA CYS A 272 -0.70 -12.26 -14.09
C CYS A 272 -1.39 -11.35 -13.07
N VAL A 273 -0.71 -10.29 -12.60
CA VAL A 273 -1.27 -9.31 -11.67
C VAL A 273 -2.38 -8.48 -12.31
N LEU A 274 -2.19 -8.03 -13.55
CA LEU A 274 -3.20 -7.22 -14.25
C LEU A 274 -4.47 -8.03 -14.53
N ASP A 275 -4.36 -9.30 -14.91
CA ASP A 275 -5.49 -10.20 -15.12
C ASP A 275 -6.24 -10.43 -13.79
N PHE A 276 -5.52 -10.59 -12.68
CA PHE A 276 -6.13 -10.71 -11.37
C PHE A 276 -6.95 -9.48 -10.99
N CYS A 277 -6.34 -8.30 -11.05
CA CYS A 277 -7.03 -7.05 -10.72
C CYS A 277 -8.23 -6.79 -11.65
N GLN A 278 -8.09 -7.10 -12.95
CA GLN A 278 -9.14 -6.86 -13.93
C GLN A 278 -10.32 -7.83 -13.76
N SER A 279 -10.05 -9.13 -13.62
CA SER A 279 -11.12 -10.15 -13.50
C SER A 279 -11.92 -9.98 -12.22
N THR A 280 -11.25 -9.73 -11.09
CA THR A 280 -11.93 -9.50 -9.80
C THR A 280 -12.73 -8.20 -9.80
N TYR A 281 -12.21 -7.13 -10.42
CA TYR A 281 -12.98 -5.90 -10.61
C TYR A 281 -14.23 -6.15 -11.48
N GLU A 282 -14.10 -6.84 -12.61
CA GLU A 282 -15.22 -7.11 -13.51
C GLU A 282 -16.32 -7.95 -12.85
N ALA A 283 -15.92 -8.97 -12.08
CA ALA A 283 -16.85 -9.77 -11.29
C ALA A 283 -17.64 -8.92 -10.29
N GLY A 284 -16.95 -8.12 -9.48
CA GLY A 284 -17.59 -7.25 -8.50
C GLY A 284 -18.47 -6.17 -9.13
N ALA A 285 -17.96 -5.49 -10.16
CA ALA A 285 -18.70 -4.42 -10.85
C ALA A 285 -19.95 -4.94 -11.57
N LYS A 286 -19.89 -6.13 -12.17
CA LYS A 286 -21.02 -6.82 -12.81
C LYS A 286 -22.10 -7.15 -11.78
N LEU A 287 -21.74 -7.84 -10.69
CA LEU A 287 -22.69 -8.26 -9.68
C LEU A 287 -23.30 -7.09 -8.91
N ALA A 288 -22.53 -6.03 -8.67
CA ALA A 288 -23.00 -4.81 -8.03
C ALA A 288 -23.70 -3.84 -9.01
N ASN A 289 -23.88 -4.22 -10.28
CA ASN A 289 -24.53 -3.40 -11.33
C ASN A 289 -23.90 -1.99 -11.43
N TRP A 290 -22.57 -1.89 -11.51
CA TRP A 290 -21.90 -0.63 -11.77
C TRP A 290 -22.11 -0.19 -13.21
N ASP A 291 -22.26 1.12 -13.45
CA ASP A 291 -22.29 1.70 -14.80
C ASP A 291 -20.89 1.72 -15.43
N ARG A 292 -20.41 0.54 -15.82
CA ARG A 292 -19.08 0.36 -16.38
C ARG A 292 -18.84 1.23 -17.62
N ALA A 293 -19.87 1.46 -18.43
CA ALA A 293 -19.75 2.26 -19.64
C ALA A 293 -19.38 3.73 -19.35
N SER A 294 -19.87 4.29 -18.24
CA SER A 294 -19.53 5.65 -17.80
C SER A 294 -18.25 5.72 -16.97
N LEU A 295 -17.80 4.59 -16.39
CA LEU A 295 -16.70 4.54 -15.42
C LEU A 295 -15.38 4.06 -16.03
N GLU A 296 -15.40 3.37 -17.17
CA GLU A 296 -14.21 2.79 -17.81
C GLU A 296 -13.80 3.58 -19.05
N ARG A 297 -12.49 3.56 -19.35
CA ARG A 297 -12.01 4.08 -20.63
C ARG A 297 -12.40 3.12 -21.75
N GLY A 298 -13.08 3.64 -22.79
CA GLY A 298 -13.37 2.85 -23.98
C GLY A 298 -12.08 2.40 -24.68
N ALA A 299 -12.15 1.26 -25.36
CA ALA A 299 -11.03 0.68 -26.09
C ALA A 299 -10.44 1.61 -27.16
N ASP A 300 -11.24 2.55 -27.67
CA ASP A 300 -10.84 3.51 -28.72
C ASP A 300 -10.14 4.78 -28.19
N ASN A 301 -9.82 4.85 -26.90
CA ASN A 301 -9.15 6.04 -26.34
C ASN A 301 -7.65 6.03 -26.70
N PRO A 302 -7.12 7.02 -27.46
CA PRO A 302 -5.71 7.08 -27.87
C PRO A 302 -4.72 7.04 -26.68
N ALA A 303 -5.13 7.50 -25.51
CA ALA A 303 -4.32 7.43 -24.29
C ALA A 303 -4.10 5.99 -23.80
N ALA A 304 -5.00 5.05 -24.10
CA ALA A 304 -4.83 3.63 -23.76
C ALA A 304 -3.69 2.99 -24.57
N HIS A 305 -3.43 3.48 -25.79
CA HIS A 305 -2.37 2.97 -26.66
C HIS A 305 -1.00 3.66 -26.46
N ALA A 306 -0.96 4.83 -25.82
CA ALA A 306 0.28 5.56 -25.60
C ALA A 306 1.19 4.88 -24.56
N VAL A 307 0.60 4.20 -23.57
CA VAL A 307 1.34 3.52 -22.49
C VAL A 307 2.03 2.25 -22.99
N THR A 308 1.40 1.52 -23.94
CA THR A 308 1.95 0.28 -24.50
C THR A 308 3.19 0.51 -25.41
N ARG A 309 3.37 1.72 -25.95
CA ARG A 309 4.52 2.03 -26.82
C ARG A 309 5.79 2.44 -26.08
N SER A 310 5.70 2.88 -24.82
CA SER A 310 6.87 3.29 -24.03
C SER A 310 7.62 2.13 -23.36
N ALA A 311 7.07 0.93 -23.39
CA ALA A 311 7.68 -0.27 -22.79
C ALA A 311 8.63 -1.04 -23.74
N GLN A 312 8.84 -0.57 -24.97
CA GLN A 312 9.87 -1.16 -25.85
C GLN A 312 11.25 -0.69 -25.39
N ARG A 313 12.03 -1.59 -24.80
CA ARG A 313 13.46 -1.39 -24.50
C ARG A 313 14.19 -0.85 -25.73
N PRO A 314 15.07 0.13 -25.56
CA PRO A 314 16.02 0.45 -26.63
C PRO A 314 16.90 -0.78 -26.93
N PRO A 315 17.31 -0.99 -28.19
CA PRO A 315 18.18 -2.10 -28.54
C PRO A 315 19.53 -1.96 -27.79
N ASP A 316 20.03 -3.08 -27.28
CA ASP A 316 21.32 -3.19 -26.64
C ASP A 316 22.42 -2.53 -27.50
N ARG A 317 23.15 -1.60 -26.89
CA ARG A 317 24.45 -1.12 -27.39
C ARG A 317 25.56 -1.64 -26.52
#